data_37f1e28a7f6f47e317b652ead7bc4e1b
#
_entry.id   37f1e28a7f6f47e317b652ead7bc4e1b
#
_cell.length_a   1.000
_cell.length_b   1.000
_cell.length_c   1.000
_cell.angle_alpha   90.00
_cell.angle_beta   90.00
_cell.angle_gamma   90.00
#
_symmetry.space_group_name_H-M   'P 1'
#
loop_
_entity.id
_entity.type
_entity.pdbx_description
1 polymer ?
#
loop_
_entity_poly.entity_id
_entity_poly.type
_entity_poly.pdbx_seq_one_letter_code
_entity_poly.pdbx_strand_id
1 'polypeptide(L)'
;MLEVVEKFETAFDRMHEEDVEFSSYFMEVDGNGKHKHIGPPKGEDWVNVRMFCNFLRLFYEVTLCFSGSLFVTSNTYFCELVDIQNELHRLCGIDGDPFLKEMAQSMKEKYEKYWGDIKNMNLMIFIAVVLDP
;
A
#
# COMPACT_ATOMS: atom_id res chain seq x y z
N MET A 1 3.25 9.18 -6.13
CA MET A 1 2.21 10.22 -5.95
C MET A 1 2.01 10.52 -4.46
N LEU A 2 1.69 9.57 -3.58
CA LEU A 2 1.48 9.80 -2.14
C LEU A 2 2.70 10.39 -1.42
N GLU A 3 3.91 9.91 -1.70
CA GLU A 3 5.16 10.49 -1.15
C GLU A 3 5.38 11.96 -1.53
N VAL A 4 4.81 12.39 -2.65
CA VAL A 4 4.85 13.81 -3.05
C VAL A 4 3.83 14.60 -2.25
N VAL A 5 2.66 14.02 -1.99
CA VAL A 5 1.59 14.66 -1.21
C VAL A 5 2.06 14.91 0.23
N GLU A 6 2.79 13.98 0.84
CA GLU A 6 3.36 14.12 2.19
C GLU A 6 4.20 15.39 2.34
N LYS A 7 4.93 15.78 1.30
CA LYS A 7 5.76 17.00 1.32
C LYS A 7 4.95 18.29 1.44
N PHE A 8 3.65 18.25 1.18
CA PHE A 8 2.77 19.39 1.30
C PHE A 8 2.13 19.55 2.69
N GLU A 9 2.39 18.63 3.65
CA GLU A 9 1.86 18.73 5.02
C GLU A 9 2.04 20.14 5.61
N THR A 10 3.28 20.63 5.61
CA THR A 10 3.59 21.98 6.13
C THR A 10 2.87 23.10 5.36
N ALA A 11 2.63 22.92 4.07
CA ALA A 11 1.92 23.90 3.26
C ALA A 11 0.42 23.92 3.61
N PHE A 12 -0.18 22.75 3.85
CA PHE A 12 -1.57 22.65 4.31
C PHE A 12 -1.75 23.25 5.70
N ASP A 13 -0.81 23.02 6.63
CA ASP A 13 -0.84 23.61 7.96
C ASP A 13 -0.79 25.15 7.90
N ARG A 14 0.12 25.70 7.09
CA ARG A 14 0.20 27.16 6.89
C ARG A 14 -1.06 27.74 6.26
N MET A 15 -1.60 27.10 5.24
CA MET A 15 -2.85 27.57 4.62
C MET A 15 -4.01 27.53 5.61
N HIS A 16 -4.05 26.56 6.51
CA HIS A 16 -5.06 26.49 7.57
C HIS A 16 -4.92 27.63 8.59
N GLU A 17 -3.68 28.07 8.88
CA GLU A 17 -3.40 29.19 9.79
C GLU A 17 -3.64 30.56 9.16
N GLU A 18 -3.32 30.73 7.87
CA GLU A 18 -3.34 32.03 7.18
C GLU A 18 -4.69 32.35 6.52
N ASP A 19 -5.46 31.33 6.11
CA ASP A 19 -6.74 31.51 5.40
C ASP A 19 -7.93 30.95 6.20
N VAL A 20 -8.76 31.87 6.70
CA VAL A 20 -9.97 31.52 7.48
C VAL A 20 -10.99 30.73 6.65
N GLU A 21 -11.02 30.95 5.33
CA GLU A 21 -11.93 30.24 4.42
C GLU A 21 -11.38 28.90 3.93
N PHE A 22 -10.11 28.60 4.18
CA PHE A 22 -9.46 27.39 3.70
C PHE A 22 -10.24 26.12 4.04
N SER A 23 -10.76 26.03 5.25
CA SER A 23 -11.58 24.89 5.69
C SER A 23 -12.86 24.71 4.87
N SER A 24 -13.40 25.76 4.27
CA SER A 24 -14.64 25.71 3.49
C SER A 24 -14.47 25.05 2.13
N TYR A 25 -13.24 24.94 1.62
CA TYR A 25 -12.94 24.26 0.35
C TYR A 25 -13.07 22.73 0.47
N PHE A 26 -13.01 22.18 1.69
CA PHE A 26 -13.10 20.74 1.93
C PHE A 26 -14.53 20.30 2.22
N MET A 27 -15.37 20.35 1.20
CA MET A 27 -16.74 19.89 1.27
C MET A 27 -16.93 18.69 0.34
N GLU A 28 -17.50 17.62 0.87
CA GLU A 28 -17.95 16.45 0.11
C GLU A 28 -19.46 16.51 -0.05
N VAL A 29 -19.94 16.11 -1.21
CA VAL A 29 -21.38 15.94 -1.45
C VAL A 29 -21.70 14.48 -1.25
N ASP A 30 -22.51 14.15 -0.24
CA ASP A 30 -22.95 12.79 -0.02
C ASP A 30 -23.87 12.33 -1.16
N GLY A 31 -24.10 11.00 -1.28
CA GLY A 31 -24.97 10.43 -2.30
C GLY A 31 -26.43 10.94 -2.28
N ASN A 32 -26.84 11.70 -1.25
CA ASN A 32 -28.14 12.33 -1.08
C ASN A 32 -28.11 13.82 -1.42
N GLY A 33 -27.00 14.35 -1.94
CA GLY A 33 -26.84 15.75 -2.30
C GLY A 33 -26.64 16.71 -1.11
N LYS A 34 -26.37 16.17 0.09
CA LYS A 34 -26.03 17.00 1.25
C LYS A 34 -24.54 17.26 1.30
N HIS A 35 -24.16 18.52 1.50
CA HIS A 35 -22.78 18.91 1.72
C HIS A 35 -22.34 18.49 3.13
N LYS A 36 -21.30 17.64 3.20
CA LYS A 36 -20.62 17.27 4.42
C LYS A 36 -19.28 17.96 4.47
N HIS A 37 -19.04 18.74 5.52
CA HIS A 37 -17.74 19.37 5.75
C HIS A 37 -16.77 18.31 6.31
N ILE A 38 -15.72 18.00 5.56
CA ILE A 38 -14.67 17.04 5.97
C ILE A 38 -13.55 17.79 6.70
N GLY A 39 -13.26 19.01 6.29
CA GLY A 39 -12.14 19.82 6.76
C GLY A 39 -10.81 19.47 6.06
N PRO A 40 -9.77 20.28 6.28
CA PRO A 40 -8.43 19.99 5.76
C PRO A 40 -7.83 18.76 6.44
N PRO A 41 -6.85 18.11 5.80
CA PRO A 41 -6.12 16.99 6.41
C PRO A 41 -5.52 17.39 7.76
N LYS A 42 -5.63 16.50 8.75
CA LYS A 42 -5.10 16.69 10.10
C LYS A 42 -3.85 15.86 10.31
N GLY A 43 -3.15 16.08 11.41
CA GLY A 43 -1.95 15.32 11.76
C GLY A 43 -2.14 13.80 11.72
N GLU A 44 -3.31 13.30 12.15
CA GLU A 44 -3.67 11.88 12.08
C GLU A 44 -3.77 11.36 10.63
N ASP A 45 -4.30 12.17 9.72
CA ASP A 45 -4.40 11.80 8.29
C ASP A 45 -3.00 11.67 7.67
N TRP A 46 -2.07 12.55 8.06
CA TRP A 46 -0.68 12.48 7.61
C TRP A 46 0.06 11.25 8.15
N VAL A 47 -0.23 10.85 9.40
CA VAL A 47 0.29 9.58 9.95
C VAL A 47 -0.22 8.41 9.14
N ASN A 48 -1.51 8.39 8.79
CA ASN A 48 -2.11 7.33 7.97
C ASN A 48 -1.51 7.31 6.56
N VAL A 49 -1.28 8.48 5.94
CA VAL A 49 -0.61 8.58 4.63
C VAL A 49 0.79 7.97 4.69
N ARG A 50 1.59 8.29 5.72
CA ARG A 50 2.94 7.71 5.89
C ARG A 50 2.91 6.20 6.05
N MET A 51 2.01 5.67 6.87
CA MET A 51 1.83 4.21 7.04
C MET A 51 1.43 3.56 5.71
N PHE A 52 0.52 4.17 4.98
CA PHE A 52 0.07 3.68 3.68
C PHE A 52 1.18 3.69 2.63
N CYS A 53 1.98 4.76 2.58
CA CYS A 53 3.15 4.85 1.71
C CYS A 53 4.16 3.73 1.99
N ASN A 54 4.45 3.49 3.27
CA ASN A 54 5.37 2.43 3.68
C ASN A 54 4.84 1.03 3.31
N PHE A 55 3.55 0.81 3.49
CA PHE A 55 2.90 -0.45 3.10
C PHE A 55 2.98 -0.69 1.58
N LEU A 56 2.69 0.33 0.78
CA LEU A 56 2.70 0.21 -0.68
C LEU A 56 4.11 0.16 -1.27
N ARG A 57 5.14 0.59 -0.54
CA ARG A 57 6.52 0.63 -1.02
C ARG A 57 7.01 -0.74 -1.45
N LEU A 58 6.75 -1.78 -0.66
CA LEU A 58 7.12 -3.16 -1.00
C LEU A 58 6.57 -3.56 -2.38
N PHE A 59 5.29 -3.32 -2.63
CA PHE A 59 4.67 -3.66 -3.91
C PHE A 59 5.22 -2.85 -5.07
N TYR A 60 5.57 -1.59 -4.83
CA TYR A 60 6.22 -0.74 -5.81
C TYR A 60 7.63 -1.25 -6.15
N GLU A 61 8.43 -1.59 -5.15
CA GLU A 61 9.79 -2.12 -5.33
C GLU A 61 9.77 -3.44 -6.10
N VAL A 62 8.88 -4.35 -5.76
CA VAL A 62 8.68 -5.61 -6.48
C VAL A 62 8.25 -5.35 -7.94
N THR A 63 7.35 -4.40 -8.16
CA THR A 63 6.93 -4.02 -9.53
C THR A 63 8.10 -3.44 -10.33
N LEU A 64 8.95 -2.62 -9.71
CA LEU A 64 10.15 -2.11 -10.36
C LEU A 64 11.16 -3.21 -10.68
N CYS A 65 11.36 -4.16 -9.76
CA CYS A 65 12.22 -5.31 -9.97
C CYS A 65 11.80 -6.09 -11.22
N PHE A 66 10.49 -6.37 -11.37
CA PHE A 66 9.98 -7.14 -12.51
C PHE A 66 9.92 -6.36 -13.82
N SER A 67 9.62 -5.05 -13.76
CA SER A 67 9.50 -4.22 -14.96
C SER A 67 10.81 -3.62 -15.45
N GLY A 68 11.78 -3.44 -14.56
CA GLY A 68 13.05 -2.77 -14.87
C GLY A 68 14.18 -3.71 -15.26
N SER A 69 14.08 -5.01 -14.97
CA SER A 69 15.14 -5.97 -15.29
C SER A 69 14.89 -6.65 -16.64
N LEU A 70 15.92 -6.67 -17.49
CA LEU A 70 15.91 -7.39 -18.77
C LEU A 70 15.78 -8.92 -18.57
N PHE A 71 16.22 -9.41 -17.40
CA PHE A 71 16.21 -10.84 -17.07
C PHE A 71 15.79 -11.00 -15.60
N VAL A 72 14.51 -11.23 -15.38
CA VAL A 72 14.00 -11.65 -14.06
C VAL A 72 14.21 -13.15 -13.97
N THR A 73 15.07 -13.59 -13.06
CA THR A 73 15.25 -15.04 -12.80
C THR A 73 14.06 -15.56 -11.99
N SER A 74 13.77 -16.84 -12.13
CA SER A 74 12.70 -17.50 -11.36
C SER A 74 12.98 -17.43 -9.85
N ASN A 75 14.27 -17.44 -9.46
CA ASN A 75 14.71 -17.29 -8.09
C ASN A 75 14.32 -15.93 -7.52
N THR A 76 14.69 -14.84 -8.21
CA THR A 76 14.29 -13.48 -7.82
C THR A 76 12.78 -13.37 -7.70
N TYR A 77 12.03 -13.86 -8.70
CA TYR A 77 10.57 -13.83 -8.68
C TYR A 77 9.98 -14.57 -7.46
N PHE A 78 10.50 -15.74 -7.14
CA PHE A 78 10.02 -16.53 -6.00
C PHE A 78 10.34 -15.85 -4.66
N CYS A 79 11.55 -15.29 -4.50
CA CYS A 79 11.93 -14.57 -3.29
C CYS A 79 10.99 -13.37 -3.05
N GLU A 80 10.71 -12.58 -4.07
CA GLU A 80 9.82 -11.42 -3.96
C GLU A 80 8.38 -11.84 -3.58
N LEU A 81 7.88 -12.96 -4.10
CA LEU A 81 6.58 -13.50 -3.68
C LEU A 81 6.57 -13.90 -2.20
N VAL A 82 7.62 -14.53 -1.72
CA VAL A 82 7.76 -14.93 -0.32
C VAL A 82 7.83 -13.70 0.58
N ASP A 83 8.54 -12.65 0.17
CA ASP A 83 8.65 -11.40 0.93
C ASP A 83 7.30 -10.68 1.04
N ILE A 84 6.53 -10.62 -0.05
CA ILE A 84 5.14 -10.14 -0.01
C ILE A 84 4.30 -10.95 0.98
N GLN A 85 4.39 -12.28 0.93
CA GLN A 85 3.63 -13.15 1.82
C GLN A 85 3.99 -12.90 3.28
N ASN A 86 5.27 -12.82 3.59
CA ASN A 86 5.76 -12.57 4.95
C ASN A 86 5.28 -11.22 5.47
N GLU A 87 5.35 -10.17 4.66
CA GLU A 87 4.91 -8.84 5.06
C GLU A 87 3.39 -8.79 5.28
N LEU A 88 2.59 -9.42 4.42
CA LEU A 88 1.14 -9.52 4.61
C LEU A 88 0.79 -10.27 5.90
N HIS A 89 1.49 -11.37 6.21
CA HIS A 89 1.30 -12.11 7.46
C HIS A 89 1.69 -11.26 8.67
N ARG A 90 2.81 -10.55 8.61
CA ARG A 90 3.28 -9.66 9.66
C ARG A 90 2.24 -8.58 9.97
N LEU A 91 1.71 -7.91 8.95
CA LEU A 91 0.73 -6.84 9.11
C LEU A 91 -0.61 -7.32 9.64
N CYS A 92 -1.05 -8.53 9.26
CA CYS A 92 -2.27 -9.14 9.81
C CYS A 92 -2.12 -9.52 11.29
N GLY A 93 -0.89 -9.80 11.75
CA GLY A 93 -0.60 -10.27 13.11
C GLY A 93 -0.30 -9.16 14.13
N ILE A 94 -0.05 -7.92 13.69
CA ILE A 94 0.28 -6.82 14.58
C ILE A 94 -1.00 -6.23 15.19
N ASP A 95 -0.98 -5.99 16.50
CA ASP A 95 -1.94 -5.12 17.18
C ASP A 95 -1.60 -3.65 16.86
N GLY A 96 -1.97 -3.24 15.65
CA GLY A 96 -1.69 -1.93 15.10
C GLY A 96 -2.96 -1.24 14.62
N ASP A 97 -2.81 -0.34 13.66
CA ASP A 97 -3.91 0.39 13.06
C ASP A 97 -4.93 -0.58 12.44
N PRO A 98 -6.20 -0.54 12.88
CA PRO A 98 -7.27 -1.41 12.37
C PRO A 98 -7.46 -1.28 10.86
N PHE A 99 -7.28 -0.08 10.30
CA PHE A 99 -7.44 0.20 8.88
C PHE A 99 -6.36 -0.52 8.04
N LEU A 100 -5.10 -0.43 8.49
CA LEU A 100 -3.98 -1.12 7.83
C LEU A 100 -4.14 -2.64 7.89
N LYS A 101 -4.63 -3.15 9.01
CA LYS A 101 -4.91 -4.57 9.22
C LYS A 101 -6.00 -5.09 8.29
N GLU A 102 -7.11 -4.36 8.15
CA GLU A 102 -8.21 -4.72 7.25
C GLU A 102 -7.73 -4.74 5.78
N MET A 103 -6.95 -3.74 5.39
CA MET A 103 -6.36 -3.67 4.06
C MET A 103 -5.39 -4.82 3.80
N ALA A 104 -4.49 -5.11 4.74
CA ALA A 104 -3.55 -6.22 4.65
C ALA A 104 -4.29 -7.56 4.56
N GLN A 105 -5.36 -7.74 5.33
CA GLN A 105 -6.20 -8.94 5.27
C GLN A 105 -6.85 -9.12 3.90
N SER A 106 -7.43 -8.07 3.33
CA SER A 106 -8.03 -8.10 2.00
C SER A 106 -7.01 -8.41 0.90
N MET A 107 -5.80 -7.88 1.04
CA MET A 107 -4.71 -8.18 0.10
C MET A 107 -4.20 -9.61 0.26
N LYS A 108 -4.09 -10.10 1.51
CA LYS A 108 -3.70 -11.49 1.81
C LYS A 108 -4.67 -12.48 1.18
N GLU A 109 -5.97 -12.27 1.30
CA GLU A 109 -6.98 -13.13 0.67
C GLU A 109 -6.84 -13.19 -0.85
N LYS A 110 -6.52 -12.06 -1.49
CA LYS A 110 -6.23 -12.02 -2.92
C LYS A 110 -4.92 -12.73 -3.26
N TYR A 111 -3.89 -12.54 -2.43
CA TYR A 111 -2.61 -13.23 -2.60
C TYR A 111 -2.79 -14.76 -2.51
N GLU A 112 -3.49 -15.24 -1.47
CA GLU A 112 -3.74 -16.67 -1.24
C GLU A 112 -4.55 -17.30 -2.37
N LYS A 113 -5.47 -16.56 -2.98
CA LYS A 113 -6.24 -17.04 -4.15
C LYS A 113 -5.34 -17.41 -5.33
N TYR A 114 -4.25 -16.69 -5.55
CA TYR A 114 -3.36 -16.90 -6.70
C TYR A 114 -2.12 -17.71 -6.34
N TRP A 115 -1.61 -17.60 -5.12
CA TRP A 115 -0.30 -18.09 -4.70
C TRP A 115 -0.32 -18.96 -3.45
N GLY A 116 -1.45 -19.06 -2.75
CA GLY A 116 -1.57 -19.77 -1.47
C GLY A 116 -1.63 -21.30 -1.59
N ASP A 117 -1.98 -21.82 -2.76
CA ASP A 117 -2.04 -23.27 -2.98
C ASP A 117 -0.98 -23.70 -4.01
N ILE A 118 -0.05 -24.55 -3.57
CA ILE A 118 1.02 -25.13 -4.40
C ILE A 118 0.43 -25.83 -5.64
N LYS A 119 -0.78 -26.38 -5.54
CA LYS A 119 -1.45 -27.04 -6.68
C LYS A 119 -1.80 -26.07 -7.81
N ASN A 120 -1.98 -24.78 -7.49
CA ASN A 120 -2.28 -23.75 -8.46
C ASN A 120 -1.00 -23.07 -9.01
N MET A 121 0.14 -23.29 -8.35
CA MET A 121 1.41 -22.74 -8.78
C MET A 121 2.03 -23.59 -9.90
N ASN A 122 2.66 -22.91 -10.85
CA ASN A 122 3.38 -23.58 -11.90
C ASN A 122 4.63 -24.28 -11.31
N LEU A 123 4.65 -25.63 -11.38
CA LEU A 123 5.76 -26.45 -10.88
C LEU A 123 7.13 -26.03 -11.47
N MET A 124 7.13 -25.45 -12.69
CA MET A 124 8.35 -24.98 -13.34
C MET A 124 9.05 -23.88 -12.54
N ILE A 125 8.32 -23.08 -11.75
CA ILE A 125 8.93 -22.05 -10.89
C ILE A 125 9.83 -22.73 -9.84
N PHE A 126 9.35 -23.77 -9.18
CA PHE A 126 10.13 -24.50 -8.17
C PHE A 126 11.34 -25.19 -8.77
N ILE A 127 11.17 -25.84 -9.93
CA ILE A 127 12.27 -26.49 -10.64
C ILE A 127 13.33 -25.45 -11.02
N ALA A 128 12.91 -24.31 -11.54
CA ALA A 128 13.82 -23.26 -11.92
C ALA A 128 14.58 -22.66 -10.72
N VAL A 129 13.91 -22.47 -9.56
CA VAL A 129 14.55 -22.00 -8.32
C VAL A 129 15.61 -23.00 -7.83
N VAL A 130 15.32 -24.31 -7.92
CA VAL A 130 16.26 -25.36 -7.49
C VAL A 130 17.46 -25.48 -8.43
N LEU A 131 17.27 -25.19 -9.70
CA LEU A 131 18.31 -25.29 -10.73
C LEU A 131 19.06 -23.97 -10.96
N ASP A 132 18.62 -22.88 -10.34
CA ASP A 132 19.28 -21.56 -10.43
C ASP A 132 20.54 -21.59 -9.53
N PRO A 133 21.77 -21.40 -10.08
CA PRO A 133 23.03 -21.56 -9.34
C PRO A 133 23.28 -20.41 -8.35
#